data_e5d5fe060e1628165f6392a491e00b64
#
_entry.id   e5d5fe060e1628165f6392a491e00b64
#
_cell.length_a   1.000
_cell.length_b   1.000
_cell.length_c   1.000
_cell.angle_alpha   90.00
_cell.angle_beta   90.00
_cell.angle_gamma   90.00
#
_symmetry.space_group_name_H-M   'P 1'
#
loop_
_entity.id
_entity.type
_entity.pdbx_description
1 polymer ?
#
loop_
_entity_poly.entity_id
_entity_poly.type
_entity_poly.pdbx_seq_one_letter_code
_entity_poly.pdbx_strand_id
1 'polypeptide(L)'
;MCGCVCGCVCGCVCKSRQPYRVCRGFHNRRRPPHRSVFTRWAWGNAWLARELGLPEYQHLGKLLRWAHERDLFTLAICHGPAALLAADDENPFIYDGYKITAFSDAVDKQTPAIGYIPDHMPWRFGEQLNALDVTIINTTADVSCRTDRRLIFSTSPKAANDFGRLAADTLLKAIR
;
A
#
# COMPACT_ATOMS: atom_id res chain seq x y z
N MET A 1 17.72 -28.48 7.66
CA MET A 1 18.65 -27.49 7.10
C MET A 1 17.99 -26.84 5.90
N CYS A 2 17.39 -25.68 6.06
CA CYS A 2 16.84 -24.87 4.95
C CYS A 2 17.72 -23.66 4.81
N GLY A 3 18.57 -23.66 3.80
CA GLY A 3 19.39 -22.52 3.43
C GLY A 3 18.53 -21.51 2.65
N CYS A 4 18.20 -20.39 3.27
CA CYS A 4 17.67 -19.22 2.57
C CYS A 4 18.84 -18.33 2.18
N VAL A 5 19.21 -18.36 0.91
CA VAL A 5 20.04 -17.32 0.31
C VAL A 5 19.12 -16.15 -0.02
N CYS A 6 19.23 -15.07 0.73
CA CYS A 6 18.45 -13.87 0.54
C CYS A 6 19.13 -12.98 -0.50
N GLY A 7 18.65 -13.07 -1.70
CA GLY A 7 18.90 -12.08 -2.76
C GLY A 7 17.71 -12.07 -3.68
N CYS A 8 17.10 -10.89 -3.83
CA CYS A 8 16.08 -10.56 -4.84
C CYS A 8 14.62 -10.91 -4.51
N VAL A 9 13.85 -9.87 -4.56
CA VAL A 9 12.51 -9.68 -5.13
C VAL A 9 11.84 -10.96 -5.66
N CYS A 10 11.54 -11.95 -4.82
CA CYS A 10 10.68 -13.06 -5.19
C CYS A 10 9.92 -13.56 -3.98
N GLY A 11 8.61 -13.65 -4.15
CA GLY A 11 7.70 -14.12 -3.12
C GLY A 11 7.99 -15.57 -2.74
N CYS A 12 8.51 -15.77 -1.55
CA CYS A 12 8.50 -17.08 -0.91
C CYS A 12 7.17 -17.24 -0.17
N VAL A 13 6.30 -18.07 -0.71
CA VAL A 13 5.15 -18.60 0.02
C VAL A 13 5.69 -19.67 0.97
N CYS A 14 5.84 -19.30 2.23
CA CYS A 14 6.12 -20.27 3.27
C CYS A 14 4.81 -20.97 3.66
N LYS A 15 4.67 -22.27 3.33
CA LYS A 15 3.58 -23.13 3.84
C LYS A 15 3.80 -23.39 5.32
N SER A 16 3.45 -22.45 6.18
CA SER A 16 3.28 -22.70 7.62
C SER A 16 2.02 -22.01 8.09
N ARG A 17 1.21 -22.74 8.87
CA ARG A 17 -0.08 -22.33 9.42
C ARG A 17 0.01 -21.22 10.48
N GLN A 18 0.86 -20.22 10.30
CA GLN A 18 0.86 -19.03 11.16
C GLN A 18 0.90 -17.79 10.26
N PRO A 19 -0.12 -16.94 10.34
CA PRO A 19 -0.11 -15.66 9.67
C PRO A 19 0.87 -14.75 10.44
N TYR A 20 1.80 -14.13 9.74
CA TYR A 20 2.67 -13.06 10.24
C TYR A 20 3.90 -13.49 11.08
N ARG A 21 4.95 -13.99 10.44
CA ARG A 21 6.31 -13.73 10.93
C ARG A 21 6.84 -12.46 10.26
N VAL A 22 6.91 -11.40 11.05
CA VAL A 22 7.79 -10.27 10.75
C VAL A 22 9.21 -10.84 10.71
N CYS A 23 9.87 -10.78 9.55
CA CYS A 23 11.28 -11.13 9.46
C CYS A 23 12.08 -10.17 10.35
N ARG A 24 12.42 -10.61 11.56
CA ARG A 24 13.44 -9.98 12.38
C ARG A 24 14.79 -10.42 11.80
N GLY A 25 15.47 -9.51 11.14
CA GLY A 25 16.81 -9.81 10.68
C GLY A 25 17.37 -8.71 9.80
N PHE A 26 17.95 -7.71 10.43
CA PHE A 26 19.29 -7.20 10.08
C PHE A 26 19.70 -6.17 11.12
N HIS A 27 20.35 -6.62 12.18
CA HIS A 27 21.12 -5.73 13.03
C HIS A 27 22.42 -5.39 12.29
N ASN A 28 22.43 -4.32 11.52
CA ASN A 28 23.68 -3.68 11.15
C ASN A 28 23.82 -2.41 12.00
N ARG A 29 24.66 -2.51 13.02
CA ARG A 29 25.02 -1.39 13.90
C ARG A 29 25.80 -0.38 13.08
N ARG A 30 25.23 0.75 12.70
CA ARG A 30 25.86 2.04 12.33
C ARG A 30 25.24 2.79 11.15
N ARG A 31 23.97 2.51 10.78
CA ARG A 31 23.23 3.44 9.93
C ARG A 31 21.92 3.83 10.63
N PRO A 32 21.49 5.09 10.55
CA PRO A 32 20.16 5.46 11.03
C PRO A 32 19.12 4.56 10.31
N PRO A 33 18.05 4.16 10.99
CA PRO A 33 17.07 3.28 10.38
C PRO A 33 16.54 3.99 9.13
N HIS A 34 16.59 3.29 8.00
CA HIS A 34 16.03 3.79 6.74
C HIS A 34 14.56 4.11 6.98
N ARG A 35 14.18 5.35 6.74
CA ARG A 35 12.86 5.92 7.02
C ARG A 35 11.86 5.50 5.95
N SER A 36 11.50 4.23 5.89
CA SER A 36 10.46 3.76 4.98
C SER A 36 9.60 2.69 5.61
N VAL A 37 8.28 2.86 5.53
CA VAL A 37 7.31 1.79 5.79
C VAL A 37 6.85 1.27 4.44
N PHE A 38 7.03 -0.02 4.23
CA PHE A 38 6.67 -0.68 2.99
C PHE A 38 5.37 -1.45 3.18
N THR A 39 4.27 -0.91 2.68
CA THR A 39 3.03 -1.67 2.57
C THR A 39 2.95 -2.28 1.18
N ARG A 40 3.40 -3.53 1.06
CA ARG A 40 3.31 -4.27 -0.19
C ARG A 40 2.03 -5.10 -0.23
N TRP A 41 1.07 -4.65 -0.99
CA TRP A 41 -0.07 -5.46 -1.39
C TRP A 41 0.09 -5.78 -2.87
N ALA A 42 0.61 -6.94 -3.16
CA ALA A 42 0.85 -7.38 -4.51
C ALA A 42 -0.11 -8.53 -4.88
N TRP A 43 -0.65 -8.44 -6.09
CA TRP A 43 -1.22 -9.53 -6.89
C TRP A 43 -2.36 -10.37 -6.29
N GLY A 44 -3.52 -10.25 -6.88
CA GLY A 44 -4.70 -11.08 -6.57
C GLY A 44 -5.40 -10.72 -5.26
N ASN A 45 -5.10 -9.59 -4.67
CA ASN A 45 -5.44 -9.27 -3.29
C ASN A 45 -6.59 -8.28 -3.11
N ALA A 46 -7.33 -7.92 -4.15
CA ALA A 46 -8.61 -7.23 -3.96
C ALA A 46 -9.52 -8.07 -3.05
N TRP A 47 -9.56 -9.38 -3.29
CA TRP A 47 -10.28 -10.32 -2.45
C TRP A 47 -9.70 -10.41 -1.03
N LEU A 48 -8.38 -10.52 -0.89
CA LEU A 48 -7.72 -10.57 0.41
C LEU A 48 -7.84 -9.23 1.17
N ALA A 49 -7.75 -8.10 0.49
CA ALA A 49 -7.97 -6.79 1.10
C ALA A 49 -9.41 -6.65 1.62
N ARG A 50 -10.38 -7.17 0.87
CA ARG A 50 -11.77 -7.27 1.27
C ARG A 50 -11.94 -8.10 2.55
N GLU A 51 -11.38 -9.31 2.59
CA GLU A 51 -11.50 -10.23 3.74
C GLU A 51 -10.77 -9.72 4.99
N LEU A 52 -9.69 -8.96 4.81
CA LEU A 52 -8.90 -8.43 5.92
C LEU A 52 -9.45 -7.13 6.50
N GLY A 53 -10.47 -6.49 5.86
CA GLY A 53 -11.04 -5.26 6.35
C GLY A 53 -9.99 -4.16 6.54
N LEU A 54 -9.18 -3.89 5.51
CA LEU A 54 -8.07 -2.92 5.61
C LEU A 54 -8.48 -1.57 6.18
N PRO A 55 -9.62 -0.96 5.77
CA PRO A 55 -10.05 0.32 6.29
C PRO A 55 -10.31 0.33 7.80
N GLU A 56 -10.75 -0.79 8.34
CA GLU A 56 -11.15 -0.91 9.75
C GLU A 56 -10.05 -1.45 10.67
N TYR A 57 -8.86 -1.76 10.10
CA TYR A 57 -7.80 -2.41 10.88
C TYR A 57 -7.01 -1.42 11.74
N GLN A 58 -7.40 -1.24 12.97
CA GLN A 58 -6.86 -0.24 13.90
C GLN A 58 -5.33 -0.27 14.06
N HIS A 59 -4.71 -1.48 14.05
CA HIS A 59 -3.24 -1.57 14.15
C HIS A 59 -2.54 -1.00 12.92
N LEU A 60 -3.17 -1.11 11.73
CA LEU A 60 -2.67 -0.49 10.51
C LEU A 60 -2.75 1.03 10.61
N GLY A 61 -3.86 1.57 11.12
CA GLY A 61 -4.01 3.00 11.39
C GLY A 61 -2.90 3.53 12.31
N LYS A 62 -2.64 2.86 13.42
CA LYS A 62 -1.54 3.21 14.34
C LYS A 62 -0.17 3.17 13.66
N LEU A 63 0.07 2.19 12.78
CA LEU A 63 1.32 2.09 12.01
C LEU A 63 1.48 3.24 11.02
N LEU A 64 0.39 3.59 10.33
CA LEU A 64 0.39 4.68 9.36
C LEU A 64 0.64 6.04 10.04
N ARG A 65 0.00 6.31 11.17
CA ARG A 65 0.27 7.52 11.98
C ARG A 65 1.71 7.55 12.46
N TRP A 66 2.19 6.46 13.03
CA TRP A 66 3.58 6.33 13.47
C TRP A 66 4.58 6.60 12.33
N ALA A 67 4.27 6.13 11.12
CA ALA A 67 5.08 6.39 9.93
C ALA A 67 5.01 7.85 9.50
N HIS A 68 3.81 8.44 9.50
CA HIS A 68 3.57 9.83 9.13
C HIS A 68 4.30 10.79 10.08
N GLU A 69 4.16 10.62 11.39
CA GLU A 69 4.85 11.41 12.42
C GLU A 69 6.37 11.41 12.28
N ARG A 70 6.94 10.35 11.73
CA ARG A 70 8.39 10.16 11.55
C ARG A 70 8.88 10.49 10.15
N ASP A 71 8.03 11.07 9.33
CA ASP A 71 8.33 11.42 7.95
C ASP A 71 8.85 10.20 7.13
N LEU A 72 8.27 9.01 7.39
CA LEU A 72 8.63 7.78 6.69
C LEU A 72 7.86 7.66 5.38
N PHE A 73 8.48 7.04 4.39
CA PHE A 73 7.79 6.75 3.13
C PHE A 73 6.77 5.63 3.30
N THR A 74 5.56 5.87 2.79
CA THR A 74 4.51 4.86 2.65
C THR A 74 4.30 4.56 1.18
N LEU A 75 4.37 3.28 0.82
CA LEU A 75 4.27 2.80 -0.54
C LEU A 75 3.07 1.87 -0.68
N ALA A 76 2.21 2.13 -1.66
CA ALA A 76 1.06 1.28 -1.91
C ALA A 76 0.73 1.18 -3.40
N ILE A 77 0.23 0.02 -3.81
CA ILE A 77 -0.16 -0.27 -5.19
C ILE A 77 -1.59 -0.83 -5.22
N CYS A 78 -2.32 -0.52 -6.29
CA CYS A 78 -3.64 -1.09 -6.57
C CYS A 78 -4.65 -0.69 -5.49
N HIS A 79 -5.17 -1.64 -4.70
CA HIS A 79 -6.09 -1.42 -3.57
C HIS A 79 -5.38 -1.05 -2.26
N GLY A 80 -4.05 -1.04 -2.24
CA GLY A 80 -3.27 -0.66 -1.05
C GLY A 80 -3.64 0.69 -0.43
N PRO A 81 -4.03 1.71 -1.20
CA PRO A 81 -4.49 2.99 -0.67
C PRO A 81 -5.71 2.92 0.25
N ALA A 82 -6.54 1.87 0.17
CA ALA A 82 -7.62 1.64 1.13
C ALA A 82 -7.13 1.58 2.59
N ALA A 83 -5.86 1.21 2.79
CA ALA A 83 -5.22 1.19 4.09
C ALA A 83 -5.19 2.58 4.78
N LEU A 84 -5.18 3.67 4.01
CA LEU A 84 -5.16 5.02 4.57
C LEU A 84 -6.39 5.31 5.43
N LEU A 85 -7.54 4.73 5.07
CA LEU A 85 -8.79 4.86 5.82
C LEU A 85 -8.66 4.34 7.26
N ALA A 86 -7.77 3.39 7.52
CA ALA A 86 -7.53 2.90 8.87
C ALA A 86 -6.95 3.97 9.82
N ALA A 87 -6.49 5.09 9.29
CA ALA A 87 -5.97 6.22 10.07
C ALA A 87 -7.00 7.35 10.26
N ASP A 88 -8.28 7.12 9.88
CA ASP A 88 -9.40 8.08 10.01
C ASP A 88 -10.02 8.03 11.42
N ASP A 89 -9.22 8.14 12.44
CA ASP A 89 -9.65 8.24 13.85
C ASP A 89 -9.22 9.57 14.48
N GLU A 90 -8.59 10.45 13.71
CA GLU A 90 -8.13 11.78 14.13
C GLU A 90 -8.66 12.88 13.21
N ASN A 91 -8.94 14.04 13.76
CA ASN A 91 -9.33 15.23 13.02
C ASN A 91 -8.37 16.38 13.33
N PRO A 92 -7.66 16.94 12.32
CA PRO A 92 -7.79 16.63 10.88
C PRO A 92 -7.17 15.27 10.49
N PHE A 93 -7.70 14.70 9.40
CA PHE A 93 -7.15 13.45 8.83
C PHE A 93 -5.70 13.66 8.39
N ILE A 94 -4.80 12.74 8.79
CA ILE A 94 -3.35 12.91 8.57
C ILE A 94 -2.93 12.95 7.09
N TYR A 95 -3.79 12.53 6.19
CA TYR A 95 -3.56 12.56 4.74
C TYR A 95 -4.44 13.58 4.01
N ASP A 96 -5.07 14.50 4.74
CA ASP A 96 -5.81 15.62 4.16
C ASP A 96 -4.98 16.39 3.12
N GLY A 97 -5.60 16.72 1.98
CA GLY A 97 -4.98 17.44 0.86
C GLY A 97 -3.92 16.65 0.08
N TYR A 98 -3.78 15.34 0.31
CA TYR A 98 -2.91 14.50 -0.51
C TYR A 98 -3.53 14.17 -1.87
N LYS A 99 -2.67 14.04 -2.89
CA LYS A 99 -3.06 13.66 -4.26
C LYS A 99 -2.40 12.35 -4.63
N ILE A 100 -3.19 11.30 -4.75
CA ILE A 100 -2.71 9.93 -4.96
C ILE A 100 -3.24 9.31 -6.24
N THR A 101 -2.65 8.18 -6.63
CA THR A 101 -3.22 7.25 -7.61
C THR A 101 -3.61 5.95 -6.93
N ALA A 102 -4.70 5.33 -7.37
CA ALA A 102 -5.24 4.12 -6.78
C ALA A 102 -5.98 3.26 -7.81
N PHE A 103 -6.33 2.03 -7.46
CA PHE A 103 -7.27 1.26 -8.27
C PHE A 103 -8.63 1.95 -8.28
N SER A 104 -9.22 2.09 -9.45
CA SER A 104 -10.44 2.92 -9.60
C SER A 104 -11.68 2.18 -9.11
N ASP A 105 -12.49 2.82 -8.26
CA ASP A 105 -13.80 2.32 -7.83
C ASP A 105 -14.73 2.03 -9.02
N ALA A 106 -14.58 2.75 -10.14
CA ALA A 106 -15.35 2.52 -11.35
C ALA A 106 -14.99 1.18 -12.02
N VAL A 107 -13.73 0.78 -11.93
CA VAL A 107 -13.27 -0.54 -12.42
C VAL A 107 -13.69 -1.63 -11.43
N ASP A 108 -13.60 -1.38 -10.12
CA ASP A 108 -14.04 -2.33 -9.09
C ASP A 108 -15.52 -2.73 -9.24
N LYS A 109 -16.38 -1.78 -9.62
CA LYS A 109 -17.80 -2.06 -9.89
C LYS A 109 -18.01 -3.11 -11.01
N GLN A 110 -17.03 -3.29 -11.89
CA GLN A 110 -17.10 -4.23 -13.03
C GLN A 110 -16.47 -5.59 -12.70
N THR A 111 -15.68 -5.69 -11.64
CA THR A 111 -14.89 -6.89 -11.33
C THR A 111 -15.71 -8.15 -11.06
N PRO A 112 -16.92 -8.10 -10.44
CA PRO A 112 -17.76 -9.29 -10.32
C PRO A 112 -18.22 -9.84 -11.67
N ALA A 113 -18.57 -8.96 -12.62
CA ALA A 113 -19.06 -9.35 -13.95
C ALA A 113 -17.99 -10.07 -14.80
N ILE A 114 -16.71 -9.84 -14.52
CA ILE A 114 -15.58 -10.50 -15.20
C ILE A 114 -14.97 -11.63 -14.36
N GLY A 115 -15.60 -12.00 -13.24
CA GLY A 115 -15.17 -13.11 -12.39
C GLY A 115 -13.87 -12.84 -11.61
N TYR A 116 -13.47 -11.57 -11.46
CA TYR A 116 -12.25 -11.21 -10.75
C TYR A 116 -12.39 -11.30 -9.22
N ILE A 117 -13.56 -10.93 -8.71
CA ILE A 117 -13.97 -11.15 -7.32
C ILE A 117 -15.37 -11.75 -7.30
N PRO A 118 -15.73 -12.56 -6.28
CA PRO A 118 -17.02 -13.27 -6.27
C PRO A 118 -18.24 -12.36 -6.07
N ASP A 119 -18.02 -11.16 -5.52
CA ASP A 119 -19.05 -10.18 -5.20
C ASP A 119 -18.46 -8.76 -5.22
N HIS A 120 -19.26 -7.72 -4.95
CA HIS A 120 -18.79 -6.34 -4.87
C HIS A 120 -17.85 -6.11 -3.69
N MET A 121 -16.91 -5.16 -3.85
CA MET A 121 -16.12 -4.67 -2.72
C MET A 121 -17.05 -4.09 -1.66
N PRO A 122 -16.86 -4.40 -0.36
CA PRO A 122 -17.72 -3.94 0.72
C PRO A 122 -17.57 -2.42 0.97
N TRP A 123 -16.51 -1.82 0.46
CA TRP A 123 -16.20 -0.42 0.61
C TRP A 123 -15.74 0.18 -0.72
N ARG A 124 -16.05 1.45 -0.90
CA ARG A 124 -15.59 2.28 -2.02
C ARG A 124 -14.52 3.21 -1.48
N PHE A 125 -13.33 2.69 -1.35
CA PHE A 125 -12.26 3.43 -0.68
C PHE A 125 -11.91 4.74 -1.38
N GLY A 126 -12.09 4.84 -2.69
CA GLY A 126 -11.87 6.08 -3.43
C GLY A 126 -12.87 7.16 -3.06
N GLU A 127 -14.17 6.81 -2.99
CA GLU A 127 -15.21 7.73 -2.53
C GLU A 127 -14.97 8.15 -1.07
N GLN A 128 -14.57 7.22 -0.21
CA GLN A 128 -14.30 7.48 1.21
C GLN A 128 -13.07 8.38 1.41
N LEU A 129 -11.97 8.12 0.69
CA LEU A 129 -10.77 8.96 0.73
C LEU A 129 -11.04 10.37 0.21
N ASN A 130 -11.85 10.52 -0.86
CA ASN A 130 -12.26 11.83 -1.35
C ASN A 130 -13.10 12.61 -0.32
N ALA A 131 -13.92 11.93 0.48
CA ALA A 131 -14.67 12.55 1.57
C ALA A 131 -13.76 13.04 2.72
N LEU A 132 -12.53 12.55 2.79
CA LEU A 132 -11.47 12.95 3.72
C LEU A 132 -10.43 13.88 3.06
N ASP A 133 -10.81 14.56 1.99
CA ASP A 133 -9.98 15.51 1.23
C ASP A 133 -8.70 14.91 0.60
N VAL A 134 -8.65 13.58 0.42
CA VAL A 134 -7.63 12.93 -0.41
C VAL A 134 -8.09 12.87 -1.86
N THR A 135 -7.40 13.51 -2.76
CA THR A 135 -7.74 13.52 -4.19
C THR A 135 -7.16 12.29 -4.90
N ILE A 136 -8.01 11.42 -5.47
CA ILE A 136 -7.58 10.39 -6.41
C ILE A 136 -7.60 10.97 -7.82
N ILE A 137 -6.43 11.05 -8.45
CA ILE A 137 -6.24 11.78 -9.72
C ILE A 137 -6.51 10.94 -10.97
N ASN A 138 -6.57 9.62 -10.85
CA ASN A 138 -6.87 8.74 -11.98
C ASN A 138 -8.31 8.21 -11.91
N THR A 139 -8.90 7.98 -13.08
CA THR A 139 -10.24 7.42 -13.23
C THR A 139 -10.24 5.98 -13.74
N THR A 140 -9.08 5.47 -14.16
CA THR A 140 -8.90 4.15 -14.76
C THR A 140 -7.78 3.38 -14.06
N ALA A 141 -7.78 2.05 -14.20
CA ALA A 141 -6.70 1.19 -13.75
C ALA A 141 -5.60 1.12 -14.83
N ASP A 142 -4.86 2.20 -14.98
CA ASP A 142 -3.76 2.36 -15.94
C ASP A 142 -2.38 1.97 -15.35
N VAL A 143 -1.32 2.56 -15.83
CA VAL A 143 0.05 2.36 -15.35
C VAL A 143 0.60 3.57 -14.58
N SER A 144 -0.26 4.48 -14.15
CA SER A 144 0.16 5.70 -13.49
C SER A 144 0.77 5.41 -12.12
N CYS A 145 1.87 6.10 -11.85
CA CYS A 145 2.54 6.13 -10.56
C CYS A 145 2.67 7.58 -10.10
N ARG A 146 2.56 7.82 -8.81
CA ARG A 146 2.67 9.15 -8.24
C ARG A 146 3.39 9.15 -6.91
N THR A 147 4.17 10.20 -6.69
CA THR A 147 4.69 10.57 -5.37
C THR A 147 4.03 11.88 -4.94
N ASP A 148 3.50 11.90 -3.74
CA ASP A 148 3.07 13.12 -3.06
C ASP A 148 3.63 13.09 -1.64
N ARG A 149 4.49 14.06 -1.32
CA ARG A 149 5.24 14.11 -0.04
C ARG A 149 5.91 12.76 0.24
N ARG A 150 5.50 12.04 1.28
CA ARG A 150 6.04 10.72 1.63
C ARG A 150 5.20 9.53 1.16
N LEU A 151 4.17 9.77 0.34
CA LEU A 151 3.38 8.71 -0.26
C LEU A 151 3.84 8.41 -1.68
N ILE A 152 4.06 7.14 -2.02
CA ILE A 152 4.37 6.66 -3.37
C ILE A 152 3.31 5.64 -3.73
N PHE A 153 2.49 5.96 -4.72
CA PHE A 153 1.33 5.16 -5.08
C PHE A 153 1.28 4.82 -6.57
N SER A 154 0.55 3.75 -6.88
CA SER A 154 0.34 3.28 -8.24
C SER A 154 -1.06 2.68 -8.40
N THR A 155 -1.61 2.82 -9.60
CA THR A 155 -3.00 2.51 -9.94
C THR A 155 -3.31 1.02 -10.00
N SER A 156 -2.40 0.21 -10.52
CA SER A 156 -2.72 -1.19 -10.84
C SER A 156 -1.48 -2.09 -10.84
N PRO A 157 -1.66 -3.42 -10.83
CA PRO A 157 -0.54 -4.35 -10.99
C PRO A 157 0.28 -4.16 -12.27
N LYS A 158 -0.33 -3.62 -13.33
CA LYS A 158 0.36 -3.32 -14.60
C LYS A 158 1.48 -2.29 -14.43
N ALA A 159 1.35 -1.40 -13.44
CA ALA A 159 2.33 -0.38 -13.12
C ALA A 159 3.46 -0.87 -12.20
N ALA A 160 3.50 -2.14 -11.80
CA ALA A 160 4.40 -2.63 -10.74
C ALA A 160 5.88 -2.35 -11.02
N ASN A 161 6.34 -2.46 -12.27
CA ASN A 161 7.73 -2.19 -12.64
C ASN A 161 8.07 -0.70 -12.51
N ASP A 162 7.22 0.17 -13.03
CA ASP A 162 7.43 1.62 -12.99
C ASP A 162 7.29 2.14 -11.56
N PHE A 163 6.35 1.60 -10.79
CA PHE A 163 6.22 1.84 -9.36
C PHE A 163 7.49 1.46 -8.59
N GLY A 164 8.05 0.28 -8.87
CA GLY A 164 9.29 -0.17 -8.24
C GLY A 164 10.48 0.74 -8.54
N ARG A 165 10.61 1.22 -9.79
CA ARG A 165 11.64 2.18 -10.21
C ARG A 165 11.45 3.53 -9.51
N LEU A 166 10.24 4.08 -9.57
CA LEU A 166 9.92 5.36 -8.92
C LEU A 166 10.21 5.29 -7.41
N ALA A 167 9.81 4.20 -6.74
CA ALA A 167 10.07 4.01 -5.33
C ALA A 167 11.58 3.94 -5.02
N ALA A 168 12.34 3.14 -5.78
CA ALA A 168 13.78 3.02 -5.61
C ALA A 168 14.48 4.37 -5.80
N ASP A 169 14.17 5.09 -6.88
CA ASP A 169 14.76 6.39 -7.18
C ASP A 169 14.44 7.43 -6.10
N THR A 170 13.19 7.45 -5.61
CA THR A 170 12.75 8.38 -4.57
C THR A 170 13.46 8.08 -3.24
N LEU A 171 13.52 6.82 -2.85
CA LEU A 171 14.18 6.40 -1.62
C LEU A 171 15.69 6.65 -1.67
N LEU A 172 16.35 6.35 -2.79
CA LEU A 172 17.79 6.59 -2.96
C LEU A 172 18.15 8.07 -2.91
N LYS A 173 17.29 8.95 -3.45
CA LYS A 173 17.48 10.41 -3.33
C LYS A 173 17.32 10.90 -1.90
N ALA A 174 16.45 10.30 -1.12
CA ALA A 174 16.17 10.73 0.26
C ALA A 174 17.24 10.30 1.27
N ILE A 175 18.12 9.35 0.92
CA ILE A 175 19.19 8.85 1.81
C ILE A 175 20.58 9.41 1.46
N ARG A 176 20.68 10.23 0.42
CA ARG A 176 21.90 10.96 0.04
C ARG A 176 21.97 12.30 0.74
#